data_b2f41e3f1cca2d36d7bfbcc77d149d32
#
_entry.id   b2f41e3f1cca2d36d7bfbcc77d149d32
#
_cell.length_a   1.000
_cell.length_b   1.000
_cell.length_c   1.000
_cell.angle_alpha   90.00
_cell.angle_beta   90.00
_cell.angle_gamma   90.00
#
_symmetry.space_group_name_H-M   'P 1'
#
loop_
_entity.id
_entity.type
_entity.pdbx_description
1 polymer ?
#
loop_
_entity_poly.entity_id
_entity_poly.type
_entity_poly.pdbx_seq_one_letter_code
_entity_poly.pdbx_strand_id
1 'polypeptide(L)'
;RDAECARYAGLLQRYPVDIVCMGIGENGHIAFNDPDVADFNDPKLVKVVALDPVCRQQQVNEQCFERLDLVPSEALTLTVPALLRGRWLFCIVPFASKAEAVRCTLYGEISEHCPASVLRNEADACLYLTAESARLLPAE
;
A
#
# COMPACT_ATOMS: atom_id res chain seq x y z
N ARG A 1 -12.46 17.58 -3.17
CA ARG A 1 -11.53 16.53 -2.73
C ARG A 1 -11.13 16.72 -1.26
N ASP A 2 -10.65 17.92 -0.86
CA ASP A 2 -10.22 18.19 0.53
C ASP A 2 -11.33 17.99 1.55
N ALA A 3 -12.56 18.42 1.22
CA ALA A 3 -13.74 18.18 2.06
C ALA A 3 -14.02 16.67 2.28
N GLU A 4 -13.78 15.84 1.26
CA GLU A 4 -13.93 14.40 1.37
C GLU A 4 -12.80 13.76 2.19
N CYS A 5 -11.56 14.21 2.02
CA CYS A 5 -10.46 13.80 2.88
C CYS A 5 -10.76 14.12 4.36
N ALA A 6 -11.24 15.33 4.65
CA ALA A 6 -11.62 15.74 6.00
C ALA A 6 -12.80 14.91 6.55
N ARG A 7 -13.83 14.67 5.74
CA ARG A 7 -14.99 13.85 6.13
C ARG A 7 -14.56 12.42 6.48
N TYR A 8 -13.74 11.79 5.62
CA TYR A 8 -13.30 10.42 5.84
C TYR A 8 -12.34 10.31 7.02
N ALA A 9 -11.40 11.26 7.16
CA ALA A 9 -10.54 11.34 8.34
C ALA A 9 -11.34 11.46 9.65
N GLY A 10 -12.42 12.27 9.65
CA GLY A 10 -13.34 12.38 10.79
C GLY A 10 -14.05 11.06 11.13
N LEU A 11 -14.41 10.25 10.11
CA LEU A 11 -14.97 8.91 10.35
C LEU A 11 -13.96 7.96 10.98
N LEU A 12 -12.71 7.94 10.49
CA LEU A 12 -11.64 7.12 11.04
C LEU A 12 -11.28 7.50 12.48
N GLN A 13 -11.40 8.77 12.83
CA GLN A 13 -11.22 9.24 14.22
C GLN A 13 -12.37 8.82 15.12
N ARG A 14 -13.61 8.91 14.62
CA ARG A 14 -14.82 8.54 15.38
C ARG A 14 -14.98 7.03 15.55
N TYR A 15 -14.54 6.26 14.55
CA TYR A 15 -14.62 4.81 14.51
C TYR A 15 -13.22 4.24 14.21
N PRO A 16 -12.34 4.12 15.23
CA PRO A 16 -11.02 3.55 15.07
C PRO A 16 -11.09 2.13 14.48
N VAL A 17 -10.17 1.83 13.58
CA VAL A 17 -10.12 0.55 12.89
C VAL A 17 -9.27 -0.44 13.70
N ASP A 18 -9.80 -1.63 13.98
CA ASP A 18 -9.06 -2.70 14.66
C ASP A 18 -8.25 -3.55 13.67
N ILE A 19 -8.80 -3.81 12.49
CA ILE A 19 -8.21 -4.70 11.48
C ILE A 19 -8.03 -3.94 10.18
N VAL A 20 -6.83 -4.01 9.62
CA VAL A 20 -6.52 -3.49 8.29
C VAL A 20 -6.09 -4.64 7.40
N CYS A 21 -6.86 -4.88 6.33
CA CYS A 21 -6.50 -5.80 5.26
C CYS A 21 -5.93 -5.01 4.10
N MET A 22 -4.75 -5.40 3.62
CA MET A 22 -4.06 -4.69 2.53
C MET A 22 -3.32 -5.65 1.61
N GLY A 23 -2.87 -5.16 0.47
CA GLY A 23 -1.92 -5.80 -0.42
C GLY A 23 -0.68 -4.92 -0.61
N ILE A 24 0.25 -5.38 -1.46
CA ILE A 24 1.43 -4.63 -1.90
C ILE A 24 1.36 -4.43 -3.41
N GLY A 25 1.61 -3.22 -3.87
CA GLY A 25 1.74 -2.92 -5.28
C GLY A 25 3.05 -3.44 -5.88
N GLU A 26 3.17 -3.41 -7.21
CA GLU A 26 4.37 -3.89 -7.92
C GLU A 26 5.63 -3.06 -7.62
N ASN A 27 5.47 -1.77 -7.28
CA ASN A 27 6.53 -0.86 -6.83
C ASN A 27 6.68 -0.81 -5.29
N GLY A 28 6.03 -1.70 -4.54
CA GLY A 28 6.09 -1.74 -3.08
C GLY A 28 5.11 -0.81 -2.36
N HIS A 29 4.20 -0.14 -3.08
CA HIS A 29 3.20 0.73 -2.44
C HIS A 29 2.21 -0.05 -1.56
N ILE A 30 1.68 0.60 -0.54
CA ILE A 30 0.51 0.18 0.24
C ILE A 30 -0.58 1.23 0.15
N ALA A 31 -1.84 0.82 -0.09
CA ALA A 31 -2.91 1.69 -0.59
C ALA A 31 -2.42 2.44 -1.84
N PHE A 32 -2.59 3.76 -1.95
CA PHE A 32 -1.98 4.56 -3.02
C PHE A 32 -0.81 5.42 -2.51
N ASN A 33 -0.06 4.91 -1.54
CA ASN A 33 1.19 5.51 -1.11
C ASN A 33 2.34 4.94 -1.95
N ASP A 34 2.45 5.42 -3.20
CA ASP A 34 3.58 5.11 -4.09
C ASP A 34 4.89 5.73 -3.54
N PRO A 35 6.08 5.27 -3.94
CA PRO A 35 7.36 5.77 -3.44
C PRO A 35 7.53 7.29 -3.43
N ASP A 36 7.01 7.98 -4.46
CA ASP A 36 7.14 9.45 -4.60
C ASP A 36 6.21 10.24 -3.67
N VAL A 37 5.21 9.60 -3.08
CA VAL A 37 4.18 10.26 -2.25
C VAL A 37 4.02 9.66 -0.87
N ALA A 38 4.68 8.53 -0.61
CA ALA A 38 4.72 7.90 0.70
C ALA A 38 5.44 8.82 1.71
N ASP A 39 4.90 8.88 2.91
CA ASP A 39 5.50 9.58 4.04
C ASP A 39 5.16 8.80 5.31
N PHE A 40 6.18 8.26 5.98
CA PHE A 40 6.00 7.47 7.20
C PHE A 40 5.60 8.34 8.40
N ASN A 41 5.73 9.65 8.29
CA ASN A 41 5.38 10.62 9.32
C ASN A 41 4.25 11.57 8.90
N ASP A 42 3.45 11.21 7.88
CA ASP A 42 2.38 12.05 7.36
C ASP A 42 1.40 12.44 8.47
N PRO A 43 1.19 13.74 8.72
CA PRO A 43 0.27 14.20 9.76
C PRO A 43 -1.20 13.99 9.41
N LYS A 44 -1.53 13.74 8.15
CA LYS A 44 -2.89 13.51 7.68
C LYS A 44 -3.27 12.04 7.85
N LEU A 45 -4.57 11.77 7.94
CA LEU A 45 -5.11 10.40 7.86
C LEU A 45 -5.49 10.02 6.43
N VAL A 46 -6.00 10.99 5.68
CA VAL A 46 -6.45 10.84 4.29
C VAL A 46 -5.91 12.00 3.47
N LYS A 47 -5.37 11.70 2.29
CA LYS A 47 -4.86 12.70 1.35
C LYS A 47 -5.21 12.38 -0.09
N VAL A 48 -5.16 13.37 -0.96
CA VAL A 48 -5.16 13.20 -2.42
C VAL A 48 -3.72 13.01 -2.88
N VAL A 49 -3.48 12.03 -3.72
CA VAL A 49 -2.16 11.74 -4.30
C VAL A 49 -2.25 11.65 -5.83
N ALA A 50 -1.17 12.05 -6.51
CA ALA A 50 -0.97 11.69 -7.91
C ALA A 50 -0.59 10.20 -7.97
N LEU A 51 -1.19 9.47 -8.92
CA LEU A 51 -0.88 8.05 -9.11
C LEU A 51 0.36 7.89 -9.99
N ASP A 52 1.29 7.10 -9.52
CA ASP A 52 2.47 6.68 -10.26
C ASP A 52 2.09 5.94 -11.56
N PRO A 53 2.85 6.10 -12.67
CA PRO A 53 2.59 5.38 -13.91
C PRO A 53 2.56 3.85 -13.76
N VAL A 54 3.40 3.26 -12.91
CA VAL A 54 3.42 1.81 -12.63
C VAL A 54 2.13 1.40 -11.93
N CYS A 55 1.71 2.15 -10.91
CA CYS A 55 0.45 1.94 -10.21
C CYS A 55 -0.75 2.03 -11.18
N ARG A 56 -0.78 3.02 -12.08
CA ARG A 56 -1.84 3.16 -13.08
C ARG A 56 -1.84 1.99 -14.08
N GLN A 57 -0.66 1.55 -14.54
CA GLN A 57 -0.55 0.39 -15.43
C GLN A 57 -1.01 -0.90 -14.73
N GLN A 58 -0.71 -1.06 -13.45
CA GLN A 58 -1.19 -2.19 -12.66
C GLN A 58 -2.72 -2.28 -12.66
N GLN A 59 -3.44 -1.15 -12.56
CA GLN A 59 -4.92 -1.14 -12.61
C GLN A 59 -5.46 -1.69 -13.94
N VAL A 60 -4.74 -1.47 -15.04
CA VAL A 60 -5.09 -2.06 -16.36
C VAL A 60 -4.75 -3.55 -16.39
N ASN A 61 -3.57 -3.93 -15.91
CA ASN A 61 -3.13 -5.33 -15.88
C ASN A 61 -4.05 -6.21 -15.01
N GLU A 62 -4.56 -5.66 -13.91
CA GLU A 62 -5.53 -6.30 -13.00
C GLU A 62 -6.98 -6.19 -13.50
N GLN A 63 -7.20 -5.66 -14.72
CA GLN A 63 -8.51 -5.52 -15.38
C GLN A 63 -9.51 -4.62 -14.62
N CYS A 64 -9.01 -3.73 -13.76
CA CYS A 64 -9.86 -2.72 -13.11
C CYS A 64 -10.30 -1.64 -14.12
N PHE A 65 -9.50 -1.38 -15.15
CA PHE A 65 -9.78 -0.46 -16.25
C PHE A 65 -9.35 -1.10 -17.58
N GLU A 66 -10.10 -0.81 -18.64
CA GLU A 66 -9.81 -1.36 -19.97
C GLU A 66 -8.53 -0.77 -20.60
N ARG A 67 -8.23 0.50 -20.30
CA ARG A 67 -7.11 1.25 -20.91
C ARG A 67 -6.55 2.26 -19.92
N LEU A 68 -5.27 2.59 -20.08
CA LEU A 68 -4.53 3.49 -19.21
C LEU A 68 -5.11 4.93 -19.16
N ASP A 69 -5.66 5.40 -20.28
CA ASP A 69 -6.27 6.73 -20.37
C ASP A 69 -7.58 6.86 -19.57
N LEU A 70 -8.22 5.73 -19.23
CA LEU A 70 -9.39 5.67 -18.35
C LEU A 70 -9.02 5.61 -16.86
N VAL A 71 -7.77 5.28 -16.54
CA VAL A 71 -7.31 5.27 -15.14
C VAL A 71 -7.14 6.71 -14.64
N PRO A 72 -7.78 7.09 -13.54
CA PRO A 72 -7.59 8.41 -12.95
C PRO A 72 -6.09 8.74 -12.72
N SER A 73 -5.73 10.00 -12.83
CA SER A 73 -4.38 10.48 -12.53
C SER A 73 -4.15 10.74 -11.04
N GLU A 74 -5.23 10.76 -10.25
CA GLU A 74 -5.21 11.04 -8.82
C GLU A 74 -6.17 10.11 -8.08
N ALA A 75 -5.86 9.81 -6.83
CA ALA A 75 -6.71 9.04 -5.93
C ALA A 75 -6.75 9.65 -4.52
N LEU A 76 -7.77 9.30 -3.75
CA LEU A 76 -7.75 9.47 -2.30
C LEU A 76 -7.12 8.23 -1.68
N THR A 77 -6.20 8.44 -0.74
CA THR A 77 -5.56 7.35 0.01
C THR A 77 -5.58 7.60 1.51
N LEU A 78 -5.64 6.51 2.27
CA LEU A 78 -5.18 6.56 3.65
C LEU A 78 -3.66 6.67 3.63
N THR A 79 -3.12 7.49 4.51
CA THR A 79 -1.67 7.64 4.66
C THR A 79 -1.05 6.40 5.30
N VAL A 80 0.26 6.24 5.20
CA VAL A 80 0.97 5.13 5.85
C VAL A 80 0.69 5.11 7.36
N PRO A 81 0.85 6.23 8.12
CA PRO A 81 0.50 6.22 9.55
C PRO A 81 -0.96 5.90 9.83
N ALA A 82 -1.89 6.26 8.94
CA ALA A 82 -3.30 5.92 9.12
C ALA A 82 -3.57 4.42 8.98
N LEU A 83 -2.90 3.74 8.05
CA LEU A 83 -2.98 2.28 7.86
C LEU A 83 -2.40 1.55 9.08
N LEU A 84 -1.27 2.02 9.62
CA LEU A 84 -0.58 1.42 10.76
C LEU A 84 -1.31 1.62 12.11
N ARG A 85 -2.38 2.40 12.16
CA ARG A 85 -3.22 2.53 13.37
C ARG A 85 -4.06 1.30 13.69
N GLY A 86 -4.27 0.41 12.74
CA GLY A 86 -4.95 -0.86 12.99
C GLY A 86 -4.20 -1.71 14.00
N ARG A 87 -4.92 -2.34 14.92
CA ARG A 87 -4.31 -3.27 15.89
C ARG A 87 -3.75 -4.51 15.21
N TRP A 88 -4.41 -4.97 14.15
CA TRP A 88 -4.05 -6.17 13.39
C TRP A 88 -3.89 -5.81 11.92
N LEU A 89 -2.73 -6.08 11.34
CA LEU A 89 -2.42 -5.77 9.95
C LEU A 89 -2.26 -7.07 9.17
N PHE A 90 -3.17 -7.33 8.23
CA PHE A 90 -3.13 -8.51 7.36
C PHE A 90 -2.77 -8.06 5.94
N CYS A 91 -1.57 -8.42 5.49
CA CYS A 91 -1.10 -8.09 4.16
C CYS A 91 -1.09 -9.34 3.28
N ILE A 92 -1.91 -9.38 2.24
CA ILE A 92 -2.10 -10.53 1.37
C ILE A 92 -1.54 -10.23 -0.03
N VAL A 93 -0.57 -11.02 -0.49
CA VAL A 93 0.18 -10.75 -1.72
C VAL A 93 0.28 -12.02 -2.58
N PRO A 94 -0.71 -12.29 -3.48
CA PRO A 94 -0.82 -13.60 -4.12
C PRO A 94 -0.06 -13.77 -5.43
N PHE A 95 0.34 -12.71 -6.16
CA PHE A 95 0.75 -12.81 -7.57
C PHE A 95 2.26 -12.78 -7.79
N ALA A 96 2.74 -13.50 -8.84
CA ALA A 96 4.14 -13.55 -9.24
C ALA A 96 4.74 -12.16 -9.59
N SER A 97 3.93 -11.24 -10.12
CA SER A 97 4.34 -9.85 -10.42
C SER A 97 4.77 -9.07 -9.17
N LYS A 98 4.35 -9.52 -7.99
CA LYS A 98 4.66 -8.89 -6.70
C LYS A 98 5.98 -9.39 -6.07
N ALA A 99 6.66 -10.38 -6.67
CA ALA A 99 7.80 -11.05 -6.04
C ALA A 99 8.95 -10.09 -5.70
N GLU A 100 9.25 -9.12 -6.57
CA GLU A 100 10.30 -8.13 -6.30
C GLU A 100 9.91 -7.17 -5.17
N ALA A 101 8.65 -6.71 -5.16
CA ALA A 101 8.12 -5.89 -4.08
C ALA A 101 8.15 -6.64 -2.73
N VAL A 102 7.80 -7.93 -2.72
CA VAL A 102 7.88 -8.79 -1.52
C VAL A 102 9.33 -8.91 -1.04
N ARG A 103 10.28 -9.17 -1.96
CA ARG A 103 11.70 -9.23 -1.62
C ARG A 103 12.20 -7.90 -1.03
N CYS A 104 11.84 -6.78 -1.66
CA CYS A 104 12.19 -5.44 -1.17
C CYS A 104 11.59 -5.17 0.20
N THR A 105 10.31 -5.53 0.41
CA THR A 105 9.61 -5.39 1.69
C THR A 105 10.32 -6.11 2.81
N LEU A 106 10.76 -7.36 2.59
CA LEU A 106 11.30 -8.21 3.65
C LEU A 106 12.82 -8.05 3.87
N TYR A 107 13.58 -7.75 2.81
CA TYR A 107 15.05 -7.74 2.83
C TYR A 107 15.68 -6.42 2.39
N GLY A 108 14.90 -5.49 1.83
CA GLY A 108 15.37 -4.16 1.46
C GLY A 108 15.54 -3.23 2.69
N GLU A 109 15.96 -2.01 2.44
CA GLU A 109 15.95 -0.94 3.44
C GLU A 109 14.51 -0.56 3.80
N ILE A 110 14.25 -0.24 5.07
CA ILE A 110 12.96 0.32 5.49
C ILE A 110 12.95 1.80 5.09
N SER A 111 12.25 2.12 4.02
CA SER A 111 12.20 3.46 3.48
C SER A 111 10.95 3.69 2.62
N GLU A 112 10.64 4.96 2.34
CA GLU A 112 9.54 5.35 1.46
C GLU A 112 9.76 4.90 0.00
N HIS A 113 10.98 4.51 -0.40
CA HIS A 113 11.23 3.89 -1.72
C HIS A 113 10.62 2.48 -1.86
N CYS A 114 10.30 1.84 -0.76
CA CYS A 114 9.51 0.61 -0.70
C CYS A 114 8.53 0.74 0.48
N PRO A 115 7.41 1.44 0.31
CA PRO A 115 6.53 1.81 1.42
C PRO A 115 6.07 0.64 2.28
N ALA A 116 5.85 -0.55 1.67
CA ALA A 116 5.50 -1.77 2.39
C ALA A 116 6.57 -2.22 3.40
N SER A 117 7.82 -1.79 3.24
CA SER A 117 8.93 -2.16 4.14
C SER A 117 8.69 -1.71 5.60
N VAL A 118 7.87 -0.67 5.81
CA VAL A 118 7.48 -0.19 7.14
C VAL A 118 6.75 -1.25 7.96
N LEU A 119 6.07 -2.21 7.33
CA LEU A 119 5.35 -3.29 8.01
C LEU A 119 6.27 -4.14 8.89
N ARG A 120 7.57 -4.17 8.65
CA ARG A 120 8.55 -4.86 9.50
C ARG A 120 8.71 -4.23 10.88
N ASN A 121 8.30 -2.99 11.07
CA ASN A 121 8.32 -2.31 12.36
C ASN A 121 7.08 -2.65 13.21
N GLU A 122 6.08 -3.30 12.62
CA GLU A 122 4.80 -3.59 13.25
C GLU A 122 4.74 -5.04 13.75
N ALA A 123 4.73 -5.23 15.07
CA ALA A 123 4.76 -6.56 15.70
C ALA A 123 3.54 -7.43 15.34
N ASP A 124 2.39 -6.81 15.09
CA ASP A 124 1.12 -7.47 14.78
C ASP A 124 0.81 -7.48 13.26
N ALA A 125 1.81 -7.24 12.42
CA ALA A 125 1.69 -7.36 10.98
C ALA A 125 1.94 -8.80 10.51
N CYS A 126 0.97 -9.36 9.78
CA CYS A 126 1.07 -10.68 9.16
C CYS A 126 1.11 -10.55 7.64
N LEU A 127 2.14 -11.12 7.02
CA LEU A 127 2.30 -11.16 5.56
C LEU A 127 1.97 -12.56 5.05
N TYR A 128 0.96 -12.65 4.18
CA TYR A 128 0.51 -13.88 3.53
C TYR A 128 0.94 -13.89 2.07
N LEU A 129 1.75 -14.89 1.71
CA LEU A 129 2.35 -15.03 0.39
C LEU A 129 1.90 -16.33 -0.28
N THR A 130 1.92 -16.35 -1.61
CA THR A 130 1.91 -17.60 -2.38
C THR A 130 3.35 -17.97 -2.77
N ALA A 131 3.53 -19.20 -3.26
CA ALA A 131 4.84 -19.65 -3.75
C ALA A 131 5.36 -18.72 -4.86
N GLU A 132 4.45 -18.21 -5.72
CA GLU A 132 4.79 -17.32 -6.82
C GLU A 132 5.26 -15.94 -6.33
N SER A 133 4.59 -15.34 -5.36
CA SER A 133 5.00 -14.04 -4.82
C SER A 133 6.23 -14.15 -3.91
N ALA A 134 6.49 -15.33 -3.32
CA ALA A 134 7.65 -15.60 -2.50
C ALA A 134 8.89 -16.08 -3.29
N ARG A 135 8.80 -16.28 -4.61
CA ARG A 135 9.82 -16.95 -5.44
C ARG A 135 11.21 -16.29 -5.45
N LEU A 136 11.32 -15.03 -5.06
CA LEU A 136 12.58 -14.28 -4.98
C LEU A 136 13.11 -14.16 -3.54
N LEU A 137 12.47 -14.83 -2.60
CA LEU A 137 12.99 -14.92 -1.23
C LEU A 137 14.11 -15.96 -1.18
N PRO A 138 15.12 -15.78 -0.29
CA PRO A 138 16.15 -16.79 -0.07
C PRO A 138 15.53 -18.13 0.32
N ALA A 139 16.08 -19.22 -0.21
CA ALA A 139 15.78 -20.55 0.34
C ALA A 139 16.35 -20.65 1.75
N GLU A 140 15.56 -21.23 2.68
CA GLU A 140 16.03 -21.57 4.01
C GLU A 140 17.10 -22.68 3.96
#